data_4580d1d7b70a64a38e7f897eb4977f31
#
_entry.id   4580d1d7b70a64a38e7f897eb4977f31
#
_cell.length_a   1.000
_cell.length_b   1.000
_cell.length_c   1.000
_cell.angle_alpha   90.00
_cell.angle_beta   90.00
_cell.angle_gamma   90.00
#
_symmetry.space_group_name_H-M   'P 1'
#
loop_
_entity.id
_entity.type
_entity.pdbx_description
1 polymer ?
#
loop_
_entity_poly.entity_id
_entity_poly.type
_entity_poly.pdbx_seq_one_letter_code
_entity_poly.pdbx_strand_id
1 'polypeptide(L)'
;MTLDYQDILQREPYGVSREEKRALLTEKLKELTAHHAAACPAYGRMLRTIGYDSARIDRFEQLPFLPVRLFKEMELMSVERSEVFKTMTSSGTTGQAVSRIFLDRVTAANQQKTLVKIVSSFTGSARMPMLVIDCPSVVKDRAKFSARGAGILGFSIFGADRTYALTDDMELDLAAVKAFLERHQGQRILLFGFTFMIWQHFYRALCQLGERLDLSNAVLIHGGGWKKLVSEAVSPDEFHRRLEEVCGLHDIHDYYGMVEQTGCVYMECPCGHLHASTYSDVITRRPTDFSMCDFGEPGIVQVVSMLPESYPGHSLLTEDEGVILGEDDCPCGRKGKYFKIRGRLPQAEIRGCSDTYAAKF
;
A
#
# COMPACT_ATOMS: atom_id res chain seq x y z
N MET A 1 25.48 14.11 9.28
CA MET A 1 25.22 14.61 7.91
C MET A 1 23.76 14.32 7.66
N THR A 2 22.91 15.34 7.50
CA THR A 2 21.47 15.12 7.27
C THR A 2 21.33 14.45 5.89
N LEU A 3 20.77 13.25 5.85
CA LEU A 3 20.52 12.55 4.58
C LEU A 3 19.48 13.33 3.78
N ASP A 4 19.89 13.93 2.65
CA ASP A 4 18.94 14.55 1.74
C ASP A 4 18.06 13.45 1.13
N TYR A 5 16.75 13.66 1.18
CA TYR A 5 15.80 12.73 0.60
C TYR A 5 16.01 12.57 -0.92
N GLN A 6 16.51 13.58 -1.61
CA GLN A 6 16.82 13.48 -3.05
C GLN A 6 17.92 12.45 -3.31
N ASP A 7 18.93 12.33 -2.43
CA ASP A 7 19.98 11.32 -2.55
C ASP A 7 19.43 9.90 -2.32
N ILE A 8 18.50 9.76 -1.35
CA ILE A 8 17.79 8.49 -1.11
C ILE A 8 16.99 8.08 -2.35
N LEU A 9 16.29 9.02 -2.99
CA LEU A 9 15.50 8.78 -4.19
C LEU A 9 16.31 8.39 -5.42
N GLN A 10 17.61 8.71 -5.48
CA GLN A 10 18.45 8.27 -6.61
C GLN A 10 18.74 6.77 -6.59
N ARG A 11 18.60 6.12 -5.44
CA ARG A 11 18.87 4.69 -5.28
C ARG A 11 17.77 3.86 -5.94
N GLU A 12 18.17 2.67 -6.43
CA GLU A 12 17.21 1.70 -6.95
C GLU A 12 16.29 1.17 -5.83
N PRO A 13 14.98 1.01 -6.08
CA PRO A 13 14.03 0.59 -5.05
C PRO A 13 14.37 -0.74 -4.38
N TYR A 14 15.07 -1.64 -5.08
CA TYR A 14 15.37 -3.00 -4.62
C TYR A 14 16.82 -3.39 -4.93
N GLY A 15 17.75 -2.42 -4.97
CA GLY A 15 19.14 -2.64 -5.35
C GLY A 15 20.15 -2.52 -4.19
N VAL A 16 19.69 -2.04 -3.02
CA VAL A 16 20.56 -1.75 -1.87
C VAL A 16 20.71 -2.98 -1.00
N SER A 17 21.95 -3.29 -0.57
CA SER A 17 22.23 -4.41 0.32
C SER A 17 21.62 -4.22 1.72
N ARG A 18 21.44 -5.32 2.44
CA ARG A 18 20.94 -5.34 3.83
C ARG A 18 21.71 -4.38 4.74
N GLU A 19 23.03 -4.41 4.70
CA GLU A 19 23.87 -3.57 5.56
C GLU A 19 23.70 -2.09 5.25
N GLU A 20 23.75 -1.73 3.98
CA GLU A 20 23.57 -0.36 3.52
C GLU A 20 22.17 0.15 3.83
N LYS A 21 21.13 -0.65 3.54
CA LYS A 21 19.73 -0.31 3.84
C LYS A 21 19.51 -0.10 5.34
N ARG A 22 20.09 -0.97 6.18
CA ARG A 22 20.00 -0.84 7.64
C ARG A 22 20.65 0.43 8.14
N ALA A 23 21.81 0.80 7.63
CA ALA A 23 22.48 2.04 7.99
C ALA A 23 21.63 3.26 7.61
N LEU A 24 21.14 3.32 6.37
CA LEU A 24 20.27 4.39 5.87
C LEU A 24 18.98 4.54 6.70
N LEU A 25 18.28 3.44 6.94
CA LEU A 25 17.05 3.44 7.75
C LEU A 25 17.34 3.89 9.18
N THR A 26 18.40 3.39 9.80
CA THR A 26 18.74 3.76 11.18
C THR A 26 19.01 5.25 11.30
N GLU A 27 19.81 5.81 10.41
CA GLU A 27 20.13 7.25 10.40
C GLU A 27 18.87 8.10 10.17
N LYS A 28 18.13 7.83 9.08
CA LYS A 28 16.95 8.64 8.72
C LYS A 28 15.80 8.51 9.73
N LEU A 29 15.54 7.32 10.25
CA LEU A 29 14.46 7.15 11.22
C LEU A 29 14.82 7.73 12.61
N LYS A 30 16.08 7.75 13.01
CA LYS A 30 16.52 8.51 14.20
C LYS A 30 16.32 10.00 14.02
N GLU A 31 16.66 10.54 12.85
CA GLU A 31 16.42 11.95 12.49
C GLU A 31 14.92 12.29 12.56
N LEU A 32 14.06 11.47 11.91
CA LEU A 32 12.61 11.63 11.94
C LEU A 32 12.05 11.54 13.38
N THR A 33 12.54 10.60 14.18
CA THR A 33 12.12 10.48 15.59
C THR A 33 12.44 11.75 16.37
N ALA A 34 13.63 12.32 16.21
CA ALA A 34 14.02 13.57 16.86
C ALA A 34 13.19 14.75 16.35
N HIS A 35 12.98 14.86 15.03
CA HIS A 35 12.14 15.88 14.42
C HIS A 35 10.71 15.84 14.98
N HIS A 36 10.08 14.68 14.96
CA HIS A 36 8.71 14.54 15.46
C HIS A 36 8.60 14.73 16.98
N ALA A 37 9.64 14.37 17.74
CA ALA A 37 9.68 14.62 19.19
C ALA A 37 9.63 16.11 19.50
N ALA A 38 10.27 16.94 18.68
CA ALA A 38 10.29 18.39 18.83
C ALA A 38 9.01 19.06 18.26
N ALA A 39 8.57 18.62 17.06
CA ALA A 39 7.52 19.29 16.31
C ALA A 39 6.09 18.79 16.62
N CYS A 40 5.92 17.57 17.15
CA CYS A 40 4.63 17.01 17.55
C CYS A 40 4.56 16.83 19.07
N PRO A 41 3.92 17.74 19.83
CA PRO A 41 3.91 17.69 21.29
C PRO A 41 3.37 16.38 21.87
N ALA A 42 2.36 15.76 21.22
CA ALA A 42 1.80 14.49 21.64
C ALA A 42 2.84 13.37 21.52
N TYR A 43 3.52 13.28 20.39
CA TYR A 43 4.57 12.30 20.15
C TYR A 43 5.75 12.49 21.12
N GLY A 44 6.20 13.73 21.33
CA GLY A 44 7.25 14.05 22.29
C GLY A 44 6.91 13.64 23.72
N ARG A 45 5.63 13.79 24.17
CA ARG A 45 5.19 13.28 25.48
C ARG A 45 5.26 11.76 25.55
N MET A 46 4.81 11.04 24.50
CA MET A 46 4.88 9.58 24.44
C MET A 46 6.31 9.09 24.60
N LEU A 47 7.26 9.68 23.85
CA LEU A 47 8.68 9.31 23.96
C LEU A 47 9.25 9.53 25.36
N ARG A 48 8.93 10.64 26.02
CA ARG A 48 9.36 10.87 27.40
C ARG A 48 8.77 9.85 28.37
N THR A 49 7.50 9.48 28.19
CA THR A 49 6.82 8.50 29.05
C THR A 49 7.45 7.12 28.99
N ILE A 50 7.89 6.70 27.80
CA ILE A 50 8.58 5.40 27.62
C ILE A 50 10.08 5.47 27.90
N GLY A 51 10.62 6.62 28.28
CA GLY A 51 12.05 6.80 28.58
C GLY A 51 12.94 6.61 27.34
N TYR A 52 12.48 7.06 26.16
CA TYR A 52 13.27 6.94 24.93
C TYR A 52 14.59 7.69 25.02
N ASP A 53 15.67 7.00 24.69
CA ASP A 53 17.02 7.54 24.63
C ASP A 53 17.68 7.18 23.28
N SER A 54 17.87 8.17 22.42
CA SER A 54 18.45 7.98 21.09
C SER A 54 19.88 7.44 21.10
N ALA A 55 20.64 7.63 22.21
CA ALA A 55 21.99 7.12 22.34
C ALA A 55 22.06 5.60 22.47
N ARG A 56 20.95 4.95 22.84
CA ARG A 56 20.82 3.51 22.97
C ARG A 56 20.37 2.82 21.69
N ILE A 57 20.14 3.57 20.61
CA ILE A 57 19.61 3.04 19.35
C ILE A 57 20.78 2.82 18.38
N ASP A 58 21.09 1.57 18.11
CA ASP A 58 22.09 1.14 17.15
C ASP A 58 21.47 0.68 15.82
N ARG A 59 20.18 0.30 15.84
CA ARG A 59 19.45 -0.23 14.70
C ARG A 59 18.03 0.30 14.68
N PHE A 60 17.47 0.54 13.48
CA PHE A 60 16.11 1.08 13.33
C PHE A 60 15.02 0.20 13.98
N GLU A 61 15.27 -1.11 14.10
CA GLU A 61 14.34 -2.05 14.72
C GLU A 61 14.13 -1.81 16.24
N GLN A 62 15.04 -1.06 16.87
CA GLN A 62 14.97 -0.66 18.29
C GLN A 62 14.21 0.65 18.48
N LEU A 63 13.90 1.36 17.41
CA LEU A 63 13.14 2.62 17.49
C LEU A 63 11.73 2.37 18.03
N PRO A 64 11.17 3.32 18.76
CA PRO A 64 9.78 3.24 19.20
C PRO A 64 8.83 3.23 17.99
N PHE A 65 7.68 2.61 18.16
CA PHE A 65 6.63 2.58 17.17
C PHE A 65 5.32 3.10 17.76
N LEU A 66 4.47 3.66 16.90
CA LEU A 66 3.11 4.03 17.26
C LEU A 66 2.13 2.95 16.79
N PRO A 67 1.19 2.52 17.63
CA PRO A 67 0.03 1.77 17.15
C PRO A 67 -0.73 2.62 16.12
N VAL A 68 -1.01 2.03 14.94
CA VAL A 68 -1.66 2.74 13.82
C VAL A 68 -3.01 3.34 14.23
N ARG A 69 -3.68 2.75 15.21
CA ARG A 69 -4.96 3.20 15.75
C ARG A 69 -4.90 4.64 16.31
N LEU A 70 -3.74 5.10 16.78
CA LEU A 70 -3.61 6.45 17.34
C LEU A 70 -3.95 7.55 16.33
N PHE A 71 -3.78 7.32 15.03
CA PHE A 71 -4.16 8.30 14.00
C PHE A 71 -5.66 8.50 13.84
N LYS A 72 -6.48 7.66 14.47
CA LYS A 72 -7.93 7.84 14.56
C LYS A 72 -8.33 8.65 15.79
N GLU A 73 -7.57 8.51 16.85
CA GLU A 73 -7.88 9.05 18.17
C GLU A 73 -7.23 10.41 18.39
N MET A 74 -6.13 10.69 17.65
CA MET A 74 -5.33 11.88 17.85
C MET A 74 -4.99 12.58 16.53
N GLU A 75 -4.89 13.91 16.57
CA GLU A 75 -4.28 14.68 15.49
C GLU A 75 -2.76 14.73 15.70
N LEU A 76 -2.04 13.91 14.96
CA LEU A 76 -0.58 13.83 15.02
C LEU A 76 0.01 14.59 13.84
N MET A 77 0.49 15.79 14.08
CA MET A 77 1.12 16.69 13.09
C MET A 77 2.48 17.14 13.59
N SER A 78 3.44 17.25 12.67
CA SER A 78 4.78 17.79 12.89
C SER A 78 5.04 19.05 12.03
N VAL A 79 3.98 19.66 11.54
CA VAL A 79 3.98 20.93 10.80
C VAL A 79 2.86 21.82 11.35
N GLU A 80 2.95 23.12 11.13
CA GLU A 80 1.87 24.03 11.47
C GLU A 80 0.62 23.75 10.60
N ARG A 81 -0.57 23.98 11.17
CA ARG A 81 -1.82 23.70 10.45
C ARG A 81 -1.96 24.51 9.15
N SER A 82 -1.36 25.67 9.07
CA SER A 82 -1.31 26.52 7.87
C SER A 82 -0.45 25.92 6.74
N GLU A 83 0.46 25.02 7.06
CA GLU A 83 1.33 24.34 6.09
C GLU A 83 0.70 23.05 5.53
N VAL A 84 -0.42 22.60 6.12
CA VAL A 84 -1.12 21.41 5.65
C VAL A 84 -1.67 21.65 4.25
N PHE A 85 -1.07 20.96 3.28
CA PHE A 85 -1.48 20.99 1.87
C PHE A 85 -2.64 20.04 1.61
N LYS A 86 -2.66 18.86 2.25
CA LYS A 86 -3.64 17.82 2.03
C LYS A 86 -3.86 16.98 3.29
N THR A 87 -5.11 16.66 3.58
CA THR A 87 -5.46 15.66 4.59
C THR A 87 -5.89 14.37 3.92
N MET A 88 -5.22 13.27 4.25
CA MET A 88 -5.61 11.92 3.81
C MET A 88 -6.39 11.24 4.94
N THR A 89 -7.39 10.44 4.57
CA THR A 89 -8.18 9.68 5.55
C THR A 89 -8.21 8.20 5.19
N SER A 90 -8.20 7.35 6.22
CA SER A 90 -8.46 5.91 6.02
C SER A 90 -9.93 5.69 5.64
N SER A 91 -10.23 4.50 5.09
CA SER A 91 -11.63 4.08 4.93
C SER A 91 -12.28 3.89 6.30
N GLY A 92 -13.50 4.36 6.44
CA GLY A 92 -14.34 4.12 7.61
C GLY A 92 -15.76 3.85 7.19
N THR A 93 -16.46 2.95 7.89
CA THR A 93 -17.91 2.84 7.80
C THR A 93 -18.56 4.06 8.46
N THR A 94 -19.79 4.39 8.05
CA THR A 94 -20.54 5.50 8.61
C THR A 94 -20.59 5.40 10.15
N GLY A 95 -20.04 6.40 10.84
CA GLY A 95 -19.99 6.48 12.30
C GLY A 95 -18.70 5.97 12.97
N GLN A 96 -17.72 5.43 12.21
CA GLN A 96 -16.43 5.04 12.77
C GLN A 96 -15.39 6.15 12.64
N ALA A 97 -14.49 6.29 13.64
CA ALA A 97 -13.36 7.19 13.57
C ALA A 97 -12.39 6.74 12.47
N VAL A 98 -11.98 7.66 11.60
CA VAL A 98 -11.00 7.43 10.52
C VAL A 98 -9.65 7.99 10.90
N SER A 99 -8.58 7.36 10.45
CA SER A 99 -7.25 7.95 10.56
C SER A 99 -7.20 9.25 9.75
N ARG A 100 -6.51 10.25 10.29
CA ARG A 100 -6.28 11.54 9.62
C ARG A 100 -4.80 11.79 9.53
N ILE A 101 -4.31 11.94 8.31
CA ILE A 101 -2.90 12.14 7.99
C ILE A 101 -2.76 13.49 7.32
N PHE A 102 -1.97 14.36 7.95
CA PHE A 102 -1.79 15.75 7.53
C PHE A 102 -0.48 15.86 6.76
N LEU A 103 -0.56 16.20 5.49
CA LEU A 103 0.59 16.29 4.59
C LEU A 103 0.87 17.74 4.22
N ASP A 104 2.12 18.13 4.37
CA ASP A 104 2.64 19.32 3.70
C ASP A 104 2.98 19.02 2.23
N ARG A 105 3.38 20.04 1.46
CA ARG A 105 3.70 19.89 0.04
C ARG A 105 4.93 19.01 -0.20
N VAL A 106 5.92 19.08 0.67
CA VAL A 106 7.20 18.36 0.54
C VAL A 106 6.97 16.87 0.77
N THR A 107 6.35 16.52 1.89
CA THR A 107 6.01 15.11 2.20
C THR A 107 5.12 14.51 1.13
N ALA A 108 4.08 15.22 0.67
CA ALA A 108 3.19 14.74 -0.39
C ALA A 108 3.94 14.49 -1.70
N ALA A 109 4.85 15.39 -2.10
CA ALA A 109 5.66 15.24 -3.31
C ALA A 109 6.64 14.06 -3.20
N ASN A 110 7.30 13.90 -2.05
CA ASN A 110 8.23 12.80 -1.81
C ASN A 110 7.52 11.45 -1.81
N GLN A 111 6.35 11.35 -1.18
CA GLN A 111 5.50 10.16 -1.22
C GLN A 111 5.12 9.79 -2.67
N GLN A 112 4.73 10.77 -3.48
CA GLN A 112 4.38 10.52 -4.88
C GLN A 112 5.58 10.06 -5.71
N LYS A 113 6.75 10.71 -5.57
CA LYS A 113 7.98 10.32 -6.28
C LYS A 113 8.40 8.88 -5.92
N THR A 114 8.32 8.52 -4.64
CA THR A 114 8.65 7.17 -4.16
C THR A 114 7.69 6.13 -4.73
N LEU A 115 6.38 6.40 -4.71
CA LEU A 115 5.39 5.52 -5.33
C LEU A 115 5.69 5.28 -6.80
N VAL A 116 6.03 6.35 -7.54
CA VAL A 116 6.42 6.23 -8.96
C VAL A 116 7.63 5.33 -9.12
N LYS A 117 8.67 5.51 -8.33
CA LYS A 117 9.88 4.67 -8.42
C LYS A 117 9.59 3.19 -8.12
N ILE A 118 8.86 2.92 -7.03
CA ILE A 118 8.52 1.55 -6.64
C ILE A 118 7.71 0.87 -7.75
N VAL A 119 6.60 1.46 -8.18
CA VAL A 119 5.70 0.85 -9.16
C VAL A 119 6.37 0.72 -10.53
N SER A 120 7.11 1.75 -10.97
CA SER A 120 7.82 1.69 -12.26
C SER A 120 8.89 0.60 -12.32
N SER A 121 9.40 0.11 -11.18
CA SER A 121 10.33 -1.04 -11.16
C SER A 121 9.64 -2.39 -11.48
N PHE A 122 8.31 -2.42 -11.50
CA PHE A 122 7.49 -3.56 -11.92
C PHE A 122 6.88 -3.35 -13.30
N THR A 123 6.39 -2.15 -13.57
CA THR A 123 5.61 -1.84 -14.77
C THR A 123 6.40 -1.19 -15.89
N GLY A 124 7.62 -0.70 -15.61
CA GLY A 124 8.34 0.23 -16.46
C GLY A 124 7.91 1.68 -16.22
N SER A 125 8.66 2.64 -16.79
CA SER A 125 8.47 4.09 -16.57
C SER A 125 7.45 4.74 -17.49
N ALA A 126 7.04 4.06 -18.57
CA ALA A 126 6.08 4.60 -19.53
C ALA A 126 4.65 4.54 -18.97
N ARG A 127 3.89 5.61 -19.21
CA ARG A 127 2.43 5.56 -18.93
C ARG A 127 1.74 4.66 -19.95
N MET A 128 0.86 3.80 -19.47
CA MET A 128 0.13 2.83 -20.28
C MET A 128 -1.35 3.22 -20.38
N PRO A 129 -2.07 2.84 -21.46
CA PRO A 129 -3.53 2.83 -21.44
C PRO A 129 -4.02 2.09 -20.20
N MET A 130 -5.01 2.65 -19.50
CA MET A 130 -5.40 2.13 -18.18
C MET A 130 -6.87 1.72 -18.12
N LEU A 131 -7.10 0.45 -17.78
CA LEU A 131 -8.41 -0.09 -17.47
C LEU A 131 -8.57 -0.19 -15.95
N VAL A 132 -9.51 0.60 -15.41
CA VAL A 132 -9.84 0.60 -13.98
C VAL A 132 -11.00 -0.35 -13.72
N ILE A 133 -10.80 -1.39 -12.92
CA ILE A 133 -11.86 -2.33 -12.56
C ILE A 133 -12.68 -1.75 -11.40
N ASP A 134 -13.46 -0.75 -11.73
CA ASP A 134 -14.36 0.01 -10.86
C ASP A 134 -15.32 0.85 -11.72
N CYS A 135 -16.24 1.61 -11.08
CA CYS A 135 -17.16 2.52 -11.75
C CYS A 135 -16.64 3.98 -11.76
N PRO A 136 -17.05 4.82 -12.72
CA PRO A 136 -16.60 6.22 -12.81
C PRO A 136 -17.00 7.09 -11.62
N SER A 137 -18.13 6.81 -10.98
CA SER A 137 -18.64 7.59 -9.84
C SER A 137 -17.75 7.53 -8.60
N VAL A 138 -16.92 6.50 -8.46
CA VAL A 138 -16.01 6.31 -7.30
C VAL A 138 -15.02 7.48 -7.10
N VAL A 139 -14.66 8.19 -8.16
CA VAL A 139 -13.72 9.33 -8.13
C VAL A 139 -14.40 10.68 -8.31
N LYS A 140 -15.67 10.73 -8.72
CA LYS A 140 -16.42 11.97 -9.02
C LYS A 140 -16.98 12.62 -7.76
N ASP A 141 -17.47 11.83 -6.82
CA ASP A 141 -18.09 12.33 -5.60
C ASP A 141 -17.04 12.60 -4.51
N ARG A 142 -16.54 13.84 -4.46
CA ARG A 142 -15.55 14.26 -3.46
C ARG A 142 -16.06 14.21 -2.03
N ALA A 143 -17.38 14.26 -1.81
CA ALA A 143 -17.97 14.18 -0.48
C ALA A 143 -17.99 12.74 0.07
N LYS A 144 -17.94 11.75 -0.83
CA LYS A 144 -17.88 10.32 -0.51
C LYS A 144 -16.54 9.71 -0.86
N PHE A 145 -15.47 10.50 -0.80
CA PHE A 145 -14.12 10.07 -1.21
C PHE A 145 -13.66 8.88 -0.39
N SER A 146 -13.83 7.69 -0.94
CA SER A 146 -13.46 6.43 -0.32
C SER A 146 -11.96 6.16 -0.50
N ALA A 147 -11.37 5.32 0.36
CA ALA A 147 -10.00 4.83 0.14
C ALA A 147 -9.85 4.11 -1.21
N ARG A 148 -10.94 3.58 -1.78
CA ARG A 148 -10.99 3.02 -3.13
C ARG A 148 -10.74 4.11 -4.18
N GLY A 149 -11.46 5.22 -4.09
CA GLY A 149 -11.21 6.39 -4.95
C GLY A 149 -9.81 6.97 -4.79
N ALA A 150 -9.30 7.03 -3.55
CA ALA A 150 -7.93 7.49 -3.27
C ALA A 150 -6.88 6.57 -3.93
N GLY A 151 -7.05 5.24 -3.85
CA GLY A 151 -6.19 4.28 -4.52
C GLY A 151 -6.19 4.45 -6.03
N ILE A 152 -7.39 4.51 -6.65
CA ILE A 152 -7.54 4.72 -8.10
C ILE A 152 -6.84 6.02 -8.54
N LEU A 153 -7.05 7.13 -7.82
CA LEU A 153 -6.39 8.40 -8.15
C LEU A 153 -4.87 8.34 -7.95
N GLY A 154 -4.40 7.65 -6.91
CA GLY A 154 -2.98 7.46 -6.65
C GLY A 154 -2.29 6.71 -7.80
N PHE A 155 -2.87 5.61 -8.25
CA PHE A 155 -2.32 4.82 -9.36
C PHE A 155 -2.63 5.38 -10.76
N SER A 156 -3.52 6.35 -10.87
CA SER A 156 -3.85 7.02 -12.14
C SER A 156 -2.66 7.75 -12.78
N ILE A 157 -1.61 8.05 -12.02
CA ILE A 157 -0.38 8.68 -12.54
C ILE A 157 0.37 7.76 -13.53
N PHE A 158 0.20 6.44 -13.41
CA PHE A 158 0.78 5.44 -14.32
C PHE A 158 -0.05 5.21 -15.59
N GLY A 159 -1.30 5.70 -15.58
CA GLY A 159 -2.26 5.50 -16.65
C GLY A 159 -2.34 6.67 -17.63
N ALA A 160 -2.56 6.36 -18.89
CA ALA A 160 -3.06 7.26 -19.92
C ALA A 160 -4.38 6.70 -20.45
N ASP A 161 -5.25 7.52 -21.06
CA ASP A 161 -6.53 7.10 -21.62
C ASP A 161 -7.30 6.11 -20.70
N ARG A 162 -7.78 6.60 -19.56
CA ARG A 162 -8.45 5.77 -18.55
C ARG A 162 -9.85 5.40 -18.97
N THR A 163 -10.14 4.10 -18.93
CA THR A 163 -11.47 3.53 -19.09
C THR A 163 -11.86 2.77 -17.82
N TYR A 164 -13.11 2.86 -17.41
CA TYR A 164 -13.67 2.12 -16.29
C TYR A 164 -14.38 0.88 -16.82
N ALA A 165 -14.13 -0.26 -16.18
CA ALA A 165 -14.68 -1.55 -16.58
C ALA A 165 -16.11 -1.78 -16.10
N LEU A 166 -16.60 -0.99 -15.11
CA LEU A 166 -17.93 -1.14 -14.54
C LEU A 166 -18.77 0.10 -14.79
N THR A 167 -20.08 -0.12 -14.93
CA THR A 167 -21.10 0.93 -14.89
C THR A 167 -21.25 1.51 -13.47
N ASP A 168 -21.98 2.61 -13.31
CA ASP A 168 -22.29 3.17 -11.98
C ASP A 168 -23.22 2.25 -11.14
N ASP A 169 -23.85 1.24 -11.76
CA ASP A 169 -24.62 0.18 -11.10
C ASP A 169 -23.75 -1.04 -10.72
N MET A 170 -22.42 -0.93 -10.90
CA MET A 170 -21.44 -1.96 -10.59
C MET A 170 -21.52 -3.23 -11.46
N GLU A 171 -22.11 -3.12 -12.64
CA GLU A 171 -22.16 -4.18 -13.64
C GLU A 171 -20.99 -4.06 -14.61
N LEU A 172 -20.50 -5.18 -15.14
CA LEU A 172 -19.42 -5.19 -16.13
C LEU A 172 -19.89 -4.54 -17.43
N ASP A 173 -19.28 -3.42 -17.81
CA ASP A 173 -19.47 -2.79 -19.13
C ASP A 173 -18.57 -3.48 -20.16
N LEU A 174 -19.01 -4.66 -20.60
CA LEU A 174 -18.25 -5.48 -21.56
C LEU A 174 -18.02 -4.75 -22.89
N ALA A 175 -18.96 -3.89 -23.31
CA ALA A 175 -18.81 -3.13 -24.54
C ALA A 175 -17.70 -2.09 -24.42
N ALA A 176 -17.66 -1.33 -23.32
CA ALA A 176 -16.58 -0.37 -23.05
C ALA A 176 -15.21 -1.07 -22.94
N VAL A 177 -15.16 -2.24 -22.27
CA VAL A 177 -13.93 -3.03 -22.15
C VAL A 177 -13.45 -3.50 -23.52
N LYS A 178 -14.31 -4.08 -24.35
CA LYS A 178 -13.94 -4.54 -25.70
C LYS A 178 -13.47 -3.36 -26.58
N ALA A 179 -14.17 -2.24 -26.58
CA ALA A 179 -13.79 -1.04 -27.32
C ALA A 179 -12.43 -0.46 -26.83
N PHE A 180 -12.13 -0.55 -25.54
CA PHE A 180 -10.83 -0.16 -24.99
C PHE A 180 -9.72 -1.09 -25.52
N LEU A 181 -9.93 -2.39 -25.51
CA LEU A 181 -8.94 -3.37 -25.98
C LEU A 181 -8.67 -3.24 -27.49
N GLU A 182 -9.71 -3.02 -28.29
CA GLU A 182 -9.59 -2.75 -29.73
C GLU A 182 -8.77 -1.48 -30.01
N ARG A 183 -9.05 -0.38 -29.28
CA ARG A 183 -8.34 0.90 -29.43
C ARG A 183 -6.86 0.80 -29.08
N HIS A 184 -6.51 -0.10 -28.13
CA HIS A 184 -5.15 -0.27 -27.64
C HIS A 184 -4.52 -1.61 -28.03
N GLN A 185 -5.00 -2.22 -29.12
CA GLN A 185 -4.46 -3.48 -29.62
C GLN A 185 -2.95 -3.40 -29.82
N GLY A 186 -2.21 -4.41 -29.32
CA GLY A 186 -0.76 -4.49 -29.41
C GLY A 186 0.02 -3.59 -28.43
N GLN A 187 -0.65 -2.74 -27.66
CA GLN A 187 -0.04 -1.96 -26.60
C GLN A 187 -0.07 -2.73 -25.27
N ARG A 188 0.98 -2.56 -24.45
CA ARG A 188 0.93 -3.01 -23.05
C ARG A 188 -0.03 -2.11 -22.30
N ILE A 189 -0.96 -2.68 -21.54
CA ILE A 189 -1.99 -1.97 -20.80
C ILE A 189 -1.85 -2.20 -19.30
N LEU A 190 -2.25 -1.22 -18.50
CA LEU A 190 -2.32 -1.30 -17.04
C LEU A 190 -3.75 -1.57 -16.61
N LEU A 191 -3.95 -2.66 -15.87
CA LEU A 191 -5.17 -2.88 -15.11
C LEU A 191 -4.95 -2.46 -13.65
N PHE A 192 -5.95 -1.81 -13.08
CA PHE A 192 -5.95 -1.48 -11.66
C PHE A 192 -7.31 -1.76 -11.04
N GLY A 193 -7.32 -2.39 -9.87
CA GLY A 193 -8.55 -2.65 -9.12
C GLY A 193 -8.27 -3.17 -7.71
N PHE A 194 -9.35 -3.39 -6.94
CA PHE A 194 -9.24 -4.04 -5.64
C PHE A 194 -9.59 -5.51 -5.75
N THR A 195 -8.90 -6.36 -5.02
CA THR A 195 -8.99 -7.83 -5.12
C THR A 195 -10.43 -8.33 -5.19
N PHE A 196 -11.29 -7.93 -4.24
CA PHE A 196 -12.68 -8.37 -4.22
C PHE A 196 -13.52 -7.80 -5.40
N MET A 197 -13.19 -6.55 -5.88
CA MET A 197 -13.86 -5.94 -7.05
C MET A 197 -13.54 -6.72 -8.32
N ILE A 198 -12.26 -7.07 -8.51
CA ILE A 198 -11.81 -7.88 -9.63
C ILE A 198 -12.50 -9.25 -9.60
N TRP A 199 -12.54 -9.89 -8.43
CA TRP A 199 -13.17 -11.19 -8.29
C TRP A 199 -14.67 -11.15 -8.57
N GLN A 200 -15.39 -10.27 -7.89
CA GLN A 200 -16.86 -10.21 -7.94
C GLN A 200 -17.38 -9.65 -9.26
N HIS A 201 -16.85 -8.51 -9.70
CA HIS A 201 -17.47 -7.70 -10.76
C HIS A 201 -16.77 -7.83 -12.11
N PHE A 202 -15.57 -8.45 -12.16
CA PHE A 202 -14.87 -8.67 -13.41
C PHE A 202 -14.77 -10.17 -13.73
N TYR A 203 -14.06 -10.95 -12.91
CA TYR A 203 -13.87 -12.38 -13.14
C TYR A 203 -15.19 -13.16 -13.18
N ARG A 204 -16.01 -13.06 -12.12
CA ARG A 204 -17.30 -13.79 -12.05
C ARG A 204 -18.27 -13.34 -13.13
N ALA A 205 -18.30 -12.03 -13.44
CA ALA A 205 -19.13 -11.52 -14.51
C ALA A 205 -18.73 -12.09 -15.88
N LEU A 206 -17.43 -12.17 -16.20
CA LEU A 206 -16.96 -12.82 -17.43
C LEU A 206 -17.38 -14.29 -17.49
N CYS A 207 -17.21 -15.02 -16.37
CA CYS A 207 -17.63 -16.42 -16.30
C CYS A 207 -19.15 -16.59 -16.52
N GLN A 208 -19.98 -15.73 -15.92
CA GLN A 208 -21.44 -15.78 -16.07
C GLN A 208 -21.90 -15.47 -17.50
N LEU A 209 -21.20 -14.56 -18.17
CA LEU A 209 -21.48 -14.19 -19.55
C LEU A 209 -20.91 -15.20 -20.56
N GLY A 210 -20.06 -16.14 -20.12
CA GLY A 210 -19.32 -17.06 -20.99
C GLY A 210 -18.30 -16.36 -21.89
N GLU A 211 -17.86 -15.16 -21.49
CA GLU A 211 -16.95 -14.32 -22.26
C GLU A 211 -15.49 -14.57 -21.87
N ARG A 212 -14.61 -14.45 -22.87
CA ARG A 212 -13.17 -14.46 -22.68
C ARG A 212 -12.57 -13.20 -23.29
N LEU A 213 -11.60 -12.62 -22.63
CA LEU A 213 -10.85 -11.45 -23.10
C LEU A 213 -9.41 -11.84 -23.33
N ASP A 214 -8.71 -11.13 -24.18
CA ASP A 214 -7.24 -11.25 -24.31
C ASP A 214 -6.57 -10.09 -23.58
N LEU A 215 -6.07 -10.38 -22.39
CA LEU A 215 -5.28 -9.46 -21.55
C LEU A 215 -3.84 -9.98 -21.35
N SER A 216 -3.36 -10.85 -22.26
CA SER A 216 -2.03 -11.46 -22.16
C SER A 216 -0.89 -10.42 -22.20
N ASN A 217 -1.14 -9.24 -22.77
CA ASN A 217 -0.18 -8.12 -22.82
C ASN A 217 -0.43 -7.06 -21.71
N ALA A 218 -1.20 -7.40 -20.70
CA ALA A 218 -1.53 -6.49 -19.61
C ALA A 218 -0.73 -6.77 -18.34
N VAL A 219 -0.53 -5.72 -17.53
CA VAL A 219 -0.09 -5.84 -16.14
C VAL A 219 -1.23 -5.43 -15.21
N LEU A 220 -1.56 -6.27 -14.26
CA LEU A 220 -2.54 -5.98 -13.21
C LEU A 220 -1.82 -5.59 -11.92
N ILE A 221 -2.18 -4.42 -11.39
CA ILE A 221 -1.87 -4.06 -10.01
C ILE A 221 -3.16 -4.08 -9.21
N HIS A 222 -3.20 -4.86 -8.14
CA HIS A 222 -4.35 -4.93 -7.27
C HIS A 222 -3.92 -4.87 -5.80
N GLY A 223 -4.88 -4.62 -4.91
CA GLY A 223 -4.63 -4.62 -3.48
C GLY A 223 -5.93 -4.69 -2.70
N GLY A 224 -5.80 -4.70 -1.37
CA GLY A 224 -6.92 -4.86 -0.46
C GLY A 224 -7.38 -6.30 -0.33
N GLY A 225 -8.07 -6.59 0.78
CA GLY A 225 -8.50 -7.95 1.11
C GLY A 225 -9.85 -8.34 0.53
N TRP A 226 -10.30 -9.55 0.89
CA TRP A 226 -11.57 -10.15 0.47
C TRP A 226 -12.81 -9.58 1.18
N LYS A 227 -12.61 -8.87 2.31
CA LYS A 227 -13.67 -8.16 3.05
C LYS A 227 -14.86 -9.06 3.42
N LYS A 228 -16.06 -8.68 2.95
CA LYS A 228 -17.28 -9.49 3.16
C LYS A 228 -17.26 -10.79 2.35
N LEU A 229 -16.39 -10.93 1.37
CA LEU A 229 -16.20 -12.14 0.58
C LEU A 229 -15.14 -13.09 1.17
N VAL A 230 -14.81 -12.97 2.47
CA VAL A 230 -13.81 -13.85 3.12
C VAL A 230 -14.20 -15.33 2.99
N SER A 231 -15.51 -15.66 3.02
CA SER A 231 -15.98 -17.04 2.80
C SER A 231 -15.78 -17.55 1.35
N GLU A 232 -15.56 -16.64 0.40
CA GLU A 232 -15.30 -16.96 -1.01
C GLU A 232 -13.83 -16.72 -1.37
N ALA A 233 -13.00 -16.36 -0.39
CA ALA A 233 -11.59 -16.07 -0.60
C ALA A 233 -10.87 -17.30 -1.15
N VAL A 234 -10.10 -17.08 -2.19
CA VAL A 234 -9.20 -18.08 -2.77
C VAL A 234 -7.75 -17.72 -2.45
N SER A 235 -6.85 -18.69 -2.60
CA SER A 235 -5.42 -18.41 -2.49
C SER A 235 -4.94 -17.46 -3.60
N PRO A 236 -3.82 -16.73 -3.40
CA PRO A 236 -3.22 -15.93 -4.48
C PRO A 236 -2.97 -16.74 -5.76
N ASP A 237 -2.43 -17.95 -5.64
CA ASP A 237 -2.19 -18.84 -6.79
C ASP A 237 -3.47 -19.20 -7.54
N GLU A 238 -4.56 -19.47 -6.82
CA GLU A 238 -5.88 -19.73 -7.42
C GLU A 238 -6.44 -18.47 -8.09
N PHE A 239 -6.28 -17.29 -7.47
CA PHE A 239 -6.71 -16.02 -8.05
C PHE A 239 -5.98 -15.74 -9.37
N HIS A 240 -4.67 -15.93 -9.43
CA HIS A 240 -3.86 -15.78 -10.63
C HIS A 240 -4.29 -16.78 -11.72
N ARG A 241 -4.37 -18.06 -11.38
CA ARG A 241 -4.78 -19.11 -12.29
C ARG A 241 -6.14 -18.85 -12.93
N ARG A 242 -7.12 -18.41 -12.15
CA ARG A 242 -8.46 -18.10 -12.63
C ARG A 242 -8.49 -16.90 -13.59
N LEU A 243 -7.74 -15.87 -13.33
CA LEU A 243 -7.63 -14.74 -14.25
C LEU A 243 -6.90 -15.12 -15.53
N GLU A 244 -5.86 -15.94 -15.43
CA GLU A 244 -5.16 -16.47 -16.59
C GLU A 244 -6.10 -17.31 -17.48
N GLU A 245 -6.92 -18.19 -16.91
CA GLU A 245 -7.87 -19.02 -17.65
C GLU A 245 -8.94 -18.22 -18.40
N VAL A 246 -9.42 -17.12 -17.84
CA VAL A 246 -10.53 -16.33 -18.40
C VAL A 246 -10.04 -15.22 -19.33
N CYS A 247 -8.89 -14.62 -19.05
CA CYS A 247 -8.43 -13.47 -19.83
C CYS A 247 -6.93 -13.48 -20.17
N GLY A 248 -6.21 -14.58 -19.96
CA GLY A 248 -4.80 -14.70 -20.35
C GLY A 248 -3.85 -13.82 -19.54
N LEU A 249 -4.28 -13.32 -18.38
CA LEU A 249 -3.51 -12.36 -17.56
C LEU A 249 -2.45 -13.10 -16.74
N HIS A 250 -1.16 -12.83 -17.01
CA HIS A 250 -0.02 -13.49 -16.36
C HIS A 250 0.77 -12.55 -15.42
N ASP A 251 0.82 -11.25 -15.76
CA ASP A 251 1.61 -10.25 -15.05
C ASP A 251 0.72 -9.59 -13.98
N ILE A 252 0.67 -10.20 -12.79
CA ILE A 252 -0.23 -9.81 -11.70
C ILE A 252 0.59 -9.49 -10.47
N HIS A 253 0.33 -8.33 -9.86
CA HIS A 253 1.00 -7.85 -8.66
C HIS A 253 -0.01 -7.39 -7.62
N ASP A 254 -0.07 -8.07 -6.48
CA ASP A 254 -0.70 -7.53 -5.28
C ASP A 254 0.18 -6.43 -4.67
N TYR A 255 -0.41 -5.51 -3.93
CA TYR A 255 0.33 -4.59 -3.10
C TYR A 255 -0.29 -4.47 -1.70
N TYR A 256 0.59 -4.36 -0.72
CA TYR A 256 0.26 -3.99 0.64
C TYR A 256 0.64 -2.54 0.90
N GLY A 257 -0.26 -1.77 1.50
CA GLY A 257 -0.03 -0.36 1.83
C GLY A 257 -1.14 0.20 2.70
N MET A 258 -0.87 1.33 3.31
CA MET A 258 -1.82 2.02 4.18
C MET A 258 -1.72 3.53 4.02
N VAL A 259 -2.80 4.24 4.37
CA VAL A 259 -2.85 5.70 4.27
C VAL A 259 -1.88 6.37 5.23
N GLU A 260 -1.56 5.72 6.35
CA GLU A 260 -0.63 6.18 7.37
C GLU A 260 0.85 6.14 6.91
N GLN A 261 1.16 5.40 5.83
CA GLN A 261 2.47 5.40 5.17
C GLN A 261 2.33 5.44 3.65
N THR A 262 1.57 6.39 3.14
CA THR A 262 1.42 6.61 1.70
C THR A 262 2.77 6.76 1.01
N GLY A 263 2.88 6.21 -0.21
CA GLY A 263 4.10 6.30 -1.04
C GLY A 263 5.01 5.09 -0.92
N CYS A 264 5.14 4.49 0.27
CA CYS A 264 5.84 3.22 0.46
C CYS A 264 4.84 2.06 0.37
N VAL A 265 4.62 1.56 -0.84
CA VAL A 265 3.85 0.33 -1.07
C VAL A 265 4.78 -0.87 -1.14
N TYR A 266 4.31 -2.01 -0.65
CA TYR A 266 5.02 -3.28 -0.73
C TYR A 266 4.42 -4.09 -1.87
N MET A 267 5.13 -4.16 -2.99
CA MET A 267 4.64 -4.82 -4.21
C MET A 267 4.99 -6.30 -4.19
N GLU A 268 4.07 -7.11 -4.67
CA GLU A 268 4.28 -8.54 -4.87
C GLU A 268 5.15 -8.79 -6.11
N CYS A 269 6.19 -9.61 -5.93
CA CYS A 269 7.05 -10.06 -7.02
C CYS A 269 6.51 -11.32 -7.72
N PRO A 270 7.06 -11.73 -8.88
CA PRO A 270 6.63 -12.96 -9.57
C PRO A 270 6.73 -14.26 -8.75
N CYS A 271 7.43 -14.23 -7.61
CA CYS A 271 7.50 -15.36 -6.68
C CYS A 271 6.38 -15.33 -5.61
N GLY A 272 5.39 -14.44 -5.70
CA GLY A 272 4.29 -14.31 -4.75
C GLY A 272 4.71 -13.74 -3.39
N HIS A 273 5.74 -12.88 -3.36
CA HIS A 273 6.25 -12.27 -2.14
C HIS A 273 6.16 -10.74 -2.20
N LEU A 274 5.62 -10.13 -1.16
CA LEU A 274 5.67 -8.68 -0.95
C LEU A 274 7.09 -8.25 -0.60
N HIS A 275 7.60 -7.21 -1.23
CA HIS A 275 8.96 -6.70 -1.01
C HIS A 275 9.00 -5.34 -0.34
N ALA A 276 9.88 -5.21 0.67
CA ALA A 276 10.22 -3.93 1.28
C ALA A 276 11.30 -3.22 0.45
N SER A 277 10.96 -2.04 -0.06
CA SER A 277 11.88 -1.23 -0.88
C SER A 277 13.03 -0.62 -0.07
N THR A 278 13.97 0.02 -0.75
CA THR A 278 15.05 0.82 -0.12
C THR A 278 14.52 1.91 0.82
N TYR A 279 13.30 2.42 0.58
CA TYR A 279 12.69 3.55 1.31
C TYR A 279 11.90 3.15 2.54
N SER A 280 11.69 1.86 2.74
CA SER A 280 10.85 1.30 3.80
C SER A 280 11.33 -0.08 4.22
N ASP A 281 10.85 -0.53 5.38
CA ASP A 281 11.12 -1.90 5.83
C ASP A 281 9.94 -2.46 6.62
N VAL A 282 10.00 -3.76 6.90
CA VAL A 282 9.01 -4.49 7.67
C VAL A 282 9.69 -5.24 8.82
N ILE A 283 9.01 -5.29 9.96
CA ILE A 283 9.39 -6.06 11.15
C ILE A 283 8.15 -6.85 11.57
N THR A 284 8.33 -8.08 12.00
CA THR A 284 7.26 -8.83 12.69
C THR A 284 7.55 -8.89 14.18
N ARG A 285 6.54 -8.66 15.03
CA ARG A 285 6.68 -8.62 16.48
C ARG A 285 5.79 -9.63 17.17
N ARG A 286 6.34 -10.30 18.18
CA ARG A 286 5.57 -11.21 19.03
C ARG A 286 4.49 -10.42 19.81
N PRO A 287 3.25 -10.90 19.87
CA PRO A 287 2.18 -10.18 20.56
C PRO A 287 2.35 -10.13 22.08
N THR A 288 3.19 -10.97 22.66
CA THR A 288 3.39 -11.10 24.12
C THR A 288 4.25 -9.98 24.72
N ASP A 289 5.30 -9.57 24.02
CA ASP A 289 6.33 -8.66 24.55
C ASP A 289 6.86 -7.66 23.49
N PHE A 290 6.31 -7.71 22.29
CA PHE A 290 6.74 -6.93 21.12
C PHE A 290 8.21 -7.14 20.73
N SER A 291 8.86 -8.20 21.17
CA SER A 291 10.16 -8.61 20.64
C SER A 291 10.05 -8.97 19.16
N MET A 292 11.16 -8.87 18.44
CA MET A 292 11.18 -9.24 17.01
C MET A 292 11.02 -10.75 16.85
N CYS A 293 10.21 -11.14 15.87
CA CYS A 293 10.12 -12.51 15.40
C CYS A 293 11.34 -12.90 14.57
N ASP A 294 11.64 -14.19 14.54
CA ASP A 294 12.60 -14.75 13.60
C ASP A 294 11.97 -14.89 12.18
N PHE A 295 12.81 -15.07 11.16
CA PHE A 295 12.30 -15.37 9.82
C PHE A 295 11.49 -16.67 9.82
N GLY A 296 10.32 -16.66 9.19
CA GLY A 296 9.35 -17.75 9.20
C GLY A 296 8.40 -17.75 10.40
N GLU A 297 8.65 -16.93 11.43
CA GLU A 297 7.76 -16.80 12.59
C GLU A 297 6.70 -15.72 12.33
N PRO A 298 5.39 -16.05 12.45
CA PRO A 298 4.32 -15.07 12.34
C PRO A 298 4.32 -14.08 13.50
N GLY A 299 3.95 -12.83 13.20
CA GLY A 299 3.81 -11.80 14.24
C GLY A 299 3.02 -10.59 13.75
N ILE A 300 2.83 -9.63 14.64
CA ILE A 300 2.20 -8.35 14.31
C ILE A 300 3.14 -7.57 13.41
N VAL A 301 2.62 -7.11 12.28
CA VAL A 301 3.42 -6.35 11.30
C VAL A 301 3.66 -4.94 11.82
N GLN A 302 4.94 -4.56 11.89
CA GLN A 302 5.37 -3.18 12.01
C GLN A 302 5.97 -2.75 10.68
N VAL A 303 5.55 -1.58 10.19
CA VAL A 303 6.10 -0.96 8.99
C VAL A 303 6.89 0.28 9.35
N VAL A 304 8.01 0.49 8.66
CA VAL A 304 8.84 1.70 8.80
C VAL A 304 9.04 2.35 7.44
N SER A 305 9.11 3.68 7.43
CA SER A 305 9.24 4.48 6.22
C SER A 305 10.06 5.73 6.44
N MET A 306 10.91 6.07 5.49
CA MET A 306 11.71 7.31 5.51
C MET A 306 10.92 8.55 5.09
N LEU A 307 9.65 8.41 4.65
CA LEU A 307 8.89 9.47 3.99
C LEU A 307 8.11 10.42 4.90
N PRO A 308 7.50 9.97 6.01
CA PRO A 308 6.67 10.83 6.85
C PRO A 308 7.51 11.90 7.56
N GLU A 309 7.49 13.14 7.05
CA GLU A 309 8.14 14.30 7.66
C GLU A 309 7.13 15.23 8.31
N SER A 310 5.91 15.34 7.76
CA SER A 310 4.86 16.22 8.31
C SER A 310 4.03 15.60 9.44
N TYR A 311 4.25 14.32 9.78
CA TYR A 311 3.54 13.59 10.84
C TYR A 311 4.37 12.38 11.31
N PRO A 312 4.24 11.91 12.57
CA PRO A 312 5.07 10.85 13.14
C PRO A 312 4.62 9.45 12.67
N GLY A 313 4.58 9.24 11.35
CA GLY A 313 4.19 7.98 10.70
C GLY A 313 5.35 7.10 10.26
N HIS A 314 6.57 7.40 10.69
CA HIS A 314 7.78 6.71 10.22
C HIS A 314 7.98 5.30 10.79
N SER A 315 7.30 4.96 11.89
CA SER A 315 7.40 3.63 12.54
C SER A 315 6.05 3.27 13.16
N LEU A 316 5.32 2.34 12.54
CA LEU A 316 3.92 2.03 12.88
C LEU A 316 3.72 0.55 13.12
N LEU A 317 3.14 0.19 14.27
CA LEU A 317 2.61 -1.15 14.53
C LEU A 317 1.19 -1.21 13.95
N THR A 318 1.00 -2.14 13.02
CA THR A 318 -0.28 -2.32 12.32
C THR A 318 -1.25 -3.21 13.11
N GLU A 319 -2.43 -3.43 12.55
CA GLU A 319 -3.41 -4.41 13.05
C GLU A 319 -3.41 -5.69 12.19
N ASP A 320 -2.32 -5.95 11.45
CA ASP A 320 -2.20 -7.08 10.55
C ASP A 320 -1.16 -8.09 11.08
N GLU A 321 -1.40 -9.37 10.85
CA GLU A 321 -0.44 -10.45 11.05
C GLU A 321 0.29 -10.73 9.75
N GLY A 322 1.61 -10.94 9.84
CA GLY A 322 2.44 -11.30 8.70
C GLY A 322 3.62 -12.19 9.10
N VAL A 323 4.37 -12.60 8.10
CA VAL A 323 5.58 -13.39 8.28
C VAL A 323 6.66 -12.92 7.31
N ILE A 324 7.84 -12.60 7.83
CA ILE A 324 9.03 -12.29 7.01
C ILE A 324 9.66 -13.62 6.63
N LEU A 325 9.85 -13.84 5.33
CA LEU A 325 10.34 -15.11 4.80
C LEU A 325 11.86 -15.12 4.61
N GLY A 326 12.46 -13.95 4.37
CA GLY A 326 13.91 -13.79 4.17
C GLY A 326 14.28 -12.35 3.81
N GLU A 327 15.57 -12.14 3.52
CA GLU A 327 16.13 -10.85 3.16
C GLU A 327 17.29 -11.05 2.15
N ASP A 328 17.24 -10.36 1.01
CA ASP A 328 18.22 -10.36 -0.08
C ASP A 328 18.36 -11.67 -0.90
N ASP A 329 17.61 -12.71 -0.57
CA ASP A 329 17.72 -14.06 -1.13
C ASP A 329 16.45 -14.51 -1.87
N CYS A 330 15.50 -13.61 -2.14
CA CYS A 330 14.32 -13.96 -2.95
C CYS A 330 14.74 -14.35 -4.37
N PRO A 331 14.18 -15.47 -4.93
CA PRO A 331 14.52 -15.91 -6.29
C PRO A 331 14.22 -14.88 -7.39
N CYS A 332 13.38 -13.87 -7.13
CA CYS A 332 13.12 -12.79 -8.07
C CYS A 332 14.31 -11.82 -8.25
N GLY A 333 15.37 -11.94 -7.46
CA GLY A 333 16.57 -11.10 -7.49
C GLY A 333 16.47 -9.74 -6.80
N ARG A 334 15.27 -9.33 -6.33
CA ARG A 334 15.08 -8.07 -5.59
C ARG A 334 15.72 -8.15 -4.20
N LYS A 335 16.40 -7.08 -3.81
CA LYS A 335 16.99 -6.93 -2.48
C LYS A 335 15.96 -6.42 -1.46
N GLY A 336 16.30 -6.53 -0.17
CA GLY A 336 15.47 -6.20 0.96
C GLY A 336 14.66 -7.39 1.48
N LYS A 337 13.94 -7.16 2.59
CA LYS A 337 13.06 -8.17 3.17
C LYS A 337 11.88 -8.47 2.26
N TYR A 338 11.48 -9.73 2.23
CA TYR A 338 10.26 -10.17 1.58
C TYR A 338 9.38 -10.97 2.55
N PHE A 339 8.07 -10.79 2.41
CA PHE A 339 7.12 -11.22 3.43
C PHE A 339 5.74 -11.55 2.83
N LYS A 340 4.87 -12.11 3.66
CA LYS A 340 3.45 -12.32 3.36
C LYS A 340 2.59 -11.75 4.49
N ILE A 341 1.46 -11.16 4.13
CA ILE A 341 0.38 -10.82 5.07
C ILE A 341 -0.50 -12.05 5.22
N ARG A 342 -0.81 -12.43 6.45
CA ARG A 342 -1.69 -13.57 6.79
C ARG A 342 -3.13 -13.16 7.01
N GLY A 343 -3.35 -11.90 7.39
CA GLY A 343 -4.67 -11.35 7.63
C GLY A 343 -4.66 -10.32 8.75
N ARG A 344 -5.85 -9.92 9.18
CA ARG A 344 -6.02 -9.02 10.33
C ARG A 344 -6.04 -9.79 11.63
N LEU A 345 -5.54 -9.13 12.68
CA LEU A 345 -5.66 -9.64 14.04
C LEU A 345 -7.15 -9.76 14.42
N PRO A 346 -7.56 -10.84 15.14
CA PRO A 346 -8.98 -11.10 15.47
C PRO A 346 -9.69 -9.96 16.20
N GLN A 347 -8.94 -9.12 16.94
CA GLN A 347 -9.47 -7.98 17.69
C GLN A 347 -9.45 -6.67 16.87
N ALA A 348 -8.88 -6.69 15.66
CA ALA A 348 -8.89 -5.53 14.78
C ALA A 348 -10.28 -5.35 14.18
N GLU A 349 -10.72 -4.10 14.04
CA GLU A 349 -11.97 -3.79 13.35
C GLU A 349 -11.92 -4.27 11.90
N ILE A 350 -12.97 -4.95 11.43
CA ILE A 350 -13.10 -5.36 10.03
C ILE A 350 -13.20 -4.09 9.18
N ARG A 351 -12.16 -3.79 8.40
CA ARG A 351 -12.08 -2.59 7.56
C ARG A 351 -11.68 -2.94 6.13
N GLY A 352 -12.15 -2.12 5.25
CA GLY A 352 -11.74 -2.25 3.87
C GLY A 352 -12.09 -1.02 3.01
N CYS A 353 -11.32 -0.79 1.96
CA CYS A 353 -11.43 0.36 1.06
C CYS A 353 -12.78 0.54 0.33
N SER A 354 -13.76 -0.33 0.54
CA SER A 354 -15.07 -0.32 -0.15
C SER A 354 -16.27 -0.44 0.78
N ASP A 355 -16.11 -0.21 2.08
CA ASP A 355 -17.19 -0.38 3.08
C ASP A 355 -18.44 0.47 2.78
N THR A 356 -18.29 1.57 2.03
CA THR A 356 -19.42 2.42 1.62
C THR A 356 -20.38 1.76 0.62
N TYR A 357 -19.92 0.76 -0.17
CA TYR A 357 -20.79 0.05 -1.12
C TYR A 357 -21.52 -1.13 -0.46
N ALA A 358 -20.83 -1.84 0.44
CA ALA A 358 -21.37 -3.04 1.10
C ALA A 358 -22.55 -2.77 2.06
N ALA A 359 -22.84 -1.51 2.41
CA ALA A 359 -23.97 -1.13 3.25
C ALA A 359 -25.32 -1.10 2.52
N LYS A 360 -25.35 -1.39 1.20
CA LYS A 360 -26.56 -1.37 0.36
C LYS A 360 -27.15 -2.76 0.04
N PHE A 361 -26.54 -3.85 0.57
CA PHE A 361 -27.04 -5.24 0.37
C PHE A 361 -27.22 -5.97 1.69
#